data_88e7e0a2f8ff6008dc94a93ef30f6128
#
_entry.id   88e7e0a2f8ff6008dc94a93ef30f6128
#
_cell.length_a   1.000
_cell.length_b   1.000
_cell.length_c   1.000
_cell.angle_alpha   90.00
_cell.angle_beta   90.00
_cell.angle_gamma   90.00
#
_symmetry.space_group_name_H-M   'P 1'
#
loop_
_entity.id
_entity.type
_entity.pdbx_description
1 polymer ?
#
loop_
_entity_poly.entity_id
_entity_poly.type
_entity_poly.pdbx_seq_one_letter_code
_entity_poly.pdbx_strand_id
1 'polypeptide(L)'
;MSRRWISVLLSAGLALGALGMSQPAGAADAAPDGGGHANAGVKPGARVTSATTSATIPAGYTIRGIDVSSHDHNLGAIDWPGVAADGYKFAYVKATEGQTYRNPYFAADYAAAKAAGLLVGAYHFARPDGRDPVTEANFFIDNAQFAKDSQTLVPMVDIEWPYWSGAPTCYGLTTTEMSAWIKSFTDQVKARIGRPVMIYTNTNYWNPCTGNNATFGANPLDIAGYTTTRPPLPAGWTTETIWQYAAGDPSQPGNYSQNVFNGDYAALTRLTGAPAPAAPIALRARVNSRYVVAESAGAKPLIANRTSVGLWEQFDVVDAGGGFVALRSRANGRYVVAENGGAKALIANRTSIGAWEKFTVINNSDGSISLRANANGKIVVAENAGALPLIANRTAIGPWEKFDKVATS
;
A
#
# COMPACT_ATOMS: atom_id res chain seq x y z
N MET A 1 65.10 -56.90 22.89
CA MET A 1 65.85 -56.40 24.07
C MET A 1 65.20 -55.08 24.51
N SER A 2 64.70 -55.11 25.70
CA SER A 2 63.94 -54.06 26.36
C SER A 2 64.81 -52.87 26.81
N ARG A 3 64.29 -51.68 26.73
CA ARG A 3 64.60 -50.65 27.74
C ARG A 3 63.39 -49.78 27.98
N ARG A 4 62.83 -49.87 29.17
CA ARG A 4 61.82 -48.92 29.77
C ARG A 4 62.57 -47.68 30.23
N TRP A 5 61.94 -46.49 29.99
CA TRP A 5 62.31 -45.32 30.72
C TRP A 5 61.07 -44.81 31.45
N ILE A 6 61.23 -44.63 32.73
CA ILE A 6 60.29 -44.06 33.69
C ILE A 6 60.44 -42.56 33.64
N SER A 7 59.37 -41.82 33.43
CA SER A 7 59.31 -40.33 33.58
C SER A 7 58.49 -39.99 34.79
N VAL A 8 59.16 -39.30 35.70
CA VAL A 8 58.59 -38.74 36.91
C VAL A 8 57.74 -37.50 36.56
N LEU A 9 56.48 -37.48 37.03
CA LEU A 9 55.58 -36.32 36.95
C LEU A 9 55.81 -35.40 38.14
N LEU A 10 56.27 -34.16 37.90
CA LEU A 10 56.22 -33.06 38.84
C LEU A 10 54.88 -32.34 38.68
N SER A 11 54.05 -32.36 39.70
CA SER A 11 52.81 -31.59 39.77
C SER A 11 53.11 -30.18 40.30
N ALA A 12 53.02 -29.19 39.44
CA ALA A 12 52.96 -27.80 39.85
C ALA A 12 51.49 -27.35 39.90
N GLY A 13 50.95 -27.12 41.08
CA GLY A 13 49.62 -26.59 41.25
C GLY A 13 49.60 -25.08 40.96
N LEU A 14 48.88 -24.67 39.92
CA LEU A 14 48.45 -23.28 39.73
C LEU A 14 47.05 -23.14 40.27
N ALA A 15 46.88 -22.34 41.34
CA ALA A 15 45.60 -21.87 41.79
C ALA A 15 45.13 -20.78 40.82
N LEU A 16 44.17 -21.10 39.91
CA LEU A 16 43.43 -20.07 39.17
C LEU A 16 42.31 -19.51 40.09
N GLY A 17 42.47 -18.25 40.46
CA GLY A 17 41.38 -17.46 41.05
C GLY A 17 40.24 -17.32 40.02
N ALA A 18 39.09 -17.87 40.35
CA ALA A 18 37.86 -17.64 39.58
C ALA A 18 37.42 -16.15 39.78
N LEU A 19 37.72 -15.32 38.80
CA LEU A 19 37.01 -14.04 38.63
C LEU A 19 35.56 -14.40 38.21
N GLY A 20 34.66 -14.27 39.16
CA GLY A 20 33.23 -14.37 38.88
C GLY A 20 32.82 -13.29 37.89
N MET A 21 32.72 -13.62 36.63
CA MET A 21 31.93 -12.85 35.69
C MET A 21 30.47 -13.02 36.11
N SER A 22 29.88 -11.97 36.68
CA SER A 22 28.44 -11.85 36.83
C SER A 22 27.85 -11.94 35.42
N GLN A 23 27.17 -13.03 35.10
CA GLN A 23 26.30 -13.09 33.91
C GLN A 23 25.27 -11.95 34.06
N PRO A 24 25.01 -11.19 32.97
CA PRO A 24 23.87 -10.29 32.99
C PRO A 24 22.61 -11.10 33.31
N ALA A 25 21.74 -10.56 34.16
CA ALA A 25 20.48 -11.16 34.53
C ALA A 25 19.79 -11.65 33.25
N GLY A 26 19.48 -12.95 33.20
CA GLY A 26 18.94 -13.59 32.04
C GLY A 26 17.73 -12.80 31.53
N ALA A 27 17.76 -12.45 30.26
CA ALA A 27 16.56 -12.06 29.54
C ALA A 27 15.55 -13.17 29.80
N ALA A 28 14.41 -12.87 30.42
CA ALA A 28 13.30 -13.81 30.50
C ALA A 28 13.09 -14.38 29.09
N ASP A 29 13.02 -15.70 28.96
CA ASP A 29 12.83 -16.36 27.67
C ASP A 29 11.65 -15.67 26.96
N ALA A 30 11.94 -14.94 25.90
CA ALA A 30 10.92 -14.29 25.10
C ALA A 30 9.97 -15.35 24.54
N ALA A 31 8.67 -15.12 24.58
CA ALA A 31 7.71 -16.04 23.98
C ALA A 31 8.10 -16.32 22.52
N PRO A 32 7.87 -17.54 22.01
CA PRO A 32 8.15 -17.85 20.61
C PRO A 32 7.37 -16.88 19.70
N ASP A 33 7.99 -16.52 18.58
CA ASP A 33 7.33 -15.68 17.55
C ASP A 33 6.08 -16.38 16.99
N GLY A 34 5.11 -15.60 16.53
CA GLY A 34 3.91 -16.09 15.84
C GLY A 34 2.59 -15.85 16.56
N GLY A 35 2.62 -15.40 17.82
CA GLY A 35 1.43 -15.08 18.59
C GLY A 35 0.88 -13.66 18.38
N GLY A 36 1.68 -12.75 17.82
CA GLY A 36 1.26 -11.38 17.54
C GLY A 36 0.42 -11.27 16.28
N HIS A 37 -0.55 -10.38 16.25
CA HIS A 37 -1.32 -9.99 15.06
C HIS A 37 -1.85 -8.57 15.28
N ALA A 38 -2.12 -7.86 14.19
CA ALA A 38 -2.63 -6.48 14.22
C ALA A 38 -4.02 -6.43 14.88
N ASN A 39 -4.04 -6.44 16.18
CA ASN A 39 -5.22 -6.42 17.04
C ASN A 39 -4.93 -5.54 18.26
N ALA A 40 -4.42 -4.36 17.98
CA ALA A 40 -3.92 -3.45 18.97
C ALA A 40 -5.01 -2.92 19.89
N GLY A 41 -4.67 -2.71 21.05
CA GLY A 41 -5.49 -1.95 21.97
C GLY A 41 -5.59 -2.57 23.34
N VAL A 42 -5.05 -3.75 23.54
CA VAL A 42 -5.14 -4.41 24.83
C VAL A 42 -3.77 -4.49 25.47
N LYS A 43 -3.56 -3.63 26.47
CA LYS A 43 -2.40 -3.78 27.36
C LYS A 43 -2.42 -5.19 27.98
N PRO A 44 -1.28 -5.89 28.14
CA PRO A 44 -1.21 -7.19 28.80
C PRO A 44 -1.99 -7.19 30.13
N GLY A 45 -2.92 -8.14 30.27
CA GLY A 45 -3.78 -8.26 31.44
C GLY A 45 -5.11 -7.49 31.40
N ALA A 46 -5.38 -6.68 30.39
CA ALA A 46 -6.71 -6.10 30.16
C ALA A 46 -7.59 -7.09 29.34
N ARG A 47 -8.88 -7.21 29.69
CA ARG A 47 -9.83 -8.00 28.89
C ARG A 47 -10.23 -7.23 27.65
N VAL A 48 -10.11 -7.85 26.48
CA VAL A 48 -10.88 -7.43 25.30
C VAL A 48 -12.36 -7.73 25.63
N THR A 49 -13.15 -6.69 25.79
CA THR A 49 -14.61 -6.87 25.72
C THR A 49 -14.92 -7.14 24.26
N SER A 50 -15.44 -8.32 23.98
CA SER A 50 -15.72 -8.88 22.65
C SER A 50 -15.95 -7.83 21.57
N ALA A 51 -15.16 -7.89 20.49
CA ALA A 51 -15.50 -7.23 19.25
C ALA A 51 -16.93 -7.63 18.87
N THR A 52 -17.79 -6.66 18.67
CA THR A 52 -19.16 -6.91 18.23
C THR A 52 -19.13 -7.47 16.82
N THR A 53 -19.79 -8.56 16.58
CA THR A 53 -19.87 -9.33 15.33
C THR A 53 -20.43 -8.56 14.13
N SER A 54 -20.61 -7.26 14.22
CA SER A 54 -21.01 -6.36 13.12
C SER A 54 -20.70 -4.92 13.52
N ALA A 55 -19.44 -4.54 13.46
CA ALA A 55 -19.07 -3.16 13.69
C ALA A 55 -19.63 -2.28 12.55
N THR A 56 -20.36 -1.23 12.93
CA THR A 56 -20.86 -0.25 11.97
C THR A 56 -19.68 0.49 11.33
N ILE A 57 -19.66 0.58 10.00
CA ILE A 57 -18.65 1.33 9.27
C ILE A 57 -18.67 2.79 9.79
N PRO A 58 -17.52 3.35 10.19
CA PRO A 58 -17.45 4.73 10.65
C PRO A 58 -17.95 5.73 9.59
N ALA A 59 -18.69 6.73 10.04
CA ALA A 59 -19.26 7.74 9.14
C ALA A 59 -18.15 8.50 8.38
N GLY A 60 -18.36 8.74 7.10
CA GLY A 60 -17.42 9.46 6.22
C GLY A 60 -16.42 8.55 5.50
N TYR A 61 -16.33 7.27 5.82
CA TYR A 61 -15.45 6.33 5.13
C TYR A 61 -16.25 5.46 4.17
N THR A 62 -15.71 5.25 2.97
CA THR A 62 -16.36 4.45 1.92
C THR A 62 -15.48 3.29 1.42
N ILE A 63 -14.20 3.29 1.75
CA ILE A 63 -13.25 2.27 1.31
C ILE A 63 -12.94 1.37 2.49
N ARG A 64 -13.32 0.09 2.36
CA ARG A 64 -13.16 -0.93 3.40
C ARG A 64 -11.99 -1.85 3.09
N GLY A 65 -11.31 -2.30 4.14
CA GLY A 65 -10.27 -3.31 4.09
C GLY A 65 -10.33 -4.24 5.30
N ILE A 66 -9.47 -5.23 5.27
CA ILE A 66 -9.24 -6.16 6.39
C ILE A 66 -7.75 -6.34 6.62
N ASP A 67 -7.36 -6.77 7.80
CA ASP A 67 -6.07 -7.39 8.02
C ASP A 67 -6.25 -8.81 8.57
N VAL A 68 -5.32 -9.69 8.18
CA VAL A 68 -5.40 -11.13 8.49
C VAL A 68 -4.02 -11.68 8.84
N SER A 69 -4.03 -12.76 9.62
CA SER A 69 -2.86 -13.51 10.05
C SER A 69 -3.10 -15.02 9.98
N SER A 70 -2.16 -15.83 10.50
CA SER A 70 -2.38 -17.28 10.63
C SER A 70 -3.54 -17.64 11.54
N HIS A 71 -3.92 -16.77 12.47
CA HIS A 71 -5.04 -17.02 13.38
C HIS A 71 -6.38 -17.09 12.66
N ASP A 72 -6.52 -16.40 11.53
CA ASP A 72 -7.74 -16.37 10.72
C ASP A 72 -7.98 -17.68 9.95
N HIS A 73 -7.01 -18.60 9.97
CA HIS A 73 -7.09 -19.94 9.40
C HIS A 73 -7.57 -21.01 10.40
N ASN A 74 -7.87 -20.65 11.63
CA ASN A 74 -8.33 -21.62 12.64
C ASN A 74 -9.58 -22.40 12.22
N LEU A 75 -10.39 -21.85 11.35
CA LEU A 75 -11.62 -22.44 10.83
C LEU A 75 -11.56 -22.83 9.35
N GLY A 76 -10.39 -22.75 8.72
CA GLY A 76 -10.17 -23.08 7.32
C GLY A 76 -9.55 -21.93 6.51
N ALA A 77 -9.54 -22.10 5.20
CA ALA A 77 -8.99 -21.07 4.29
C ALA A 77 -9.89 -19.85 4.21
N ILE A 78 -9.30 -18.68 3.99
CA ILE A 78 -10.02 -17.42 3.79
C ILE A 78 -10.70 -17.42 2.41
N ASP A 79 -11.97 -17.10 2.34
CA ASP A 79 -12.73 -16.92 1.09
C ASP A 79 -12.46 -15.53 0.49
N TRP A 80 -11.34 -15.37 -0.17
CA TRP A 80 -10.95 -14.11 -0.80
C TRP A 80 -11.93 -13.61 -1.87
N PRO A 81 -12.51 -14.47 -2.75
CA PRO A 81 -13.59 -14.05 -3.63
C PRO A 81 -14.81 -13.50 -2.87
N GLY A 82 -15.20 -14.12 -1.77
CA GLY A 82 -16.26 -13.64 -0.90
C GLY A 82 -15.94 -12.28 -0.27
N VAL A 83 -14.73 -12.11 0.26
CA VAL A 83 -14.24 -10.81 0.78
C VAL A 83 -14.36 -9.71 -0.28
N ALA A 84 -13.93 -9.96 -1.51
CA ALA A 84 -14.05 -8.99 -2.59
C ALA A 84 -15.51 -8.70 -2.98
N ALA A 85 -16.38 -9.74 -3.00
CA ALA A 85 -17.80 -9.62 -3.31
C ALA A 85 -18.54 -8.79 -2.24
N ASP A 86 -18.13 -8.89 -0.97
CA ASP A 86 -18.66 -8.09 0.15
C ASP A 86 -18.24 -6.61 0.09
N GLY A 87 -17.46 -6.25 -0.92
CA GLY A 87 -17.12 -4.87 -1.24
C GLY A 87 -15.83 -4.35 -0.62
N TYR A 88 -15.03 -5.18 0.04
CA TYR A 88 -13.70 -4.80 0.50
C TYR A 88 -12.79 -4.47 -0.69
N LYS A 89 -11.84 -3.54 -0.50
CA LYS A 89 -10.97 -3.02 -1.55
C LYS A 89 -9.49 -3.31 -1.29
N PHE A 90 -9.11 -3.57 -0.06
CA PHE A 90 -7.73 -3.86 0.30
C PHE A 90 -7.63 -4.86 1.45
N ALA A 91 -6.47 -5.48 1.55
CA ALA A 91 -6.11 -6.34 2.67
C ALA A 91 -4.64 -6.14 3.06
N TYR A 92 -4.35 -6.26 4.35
CA TYR A 92 -2.99 -6.46 4.84
C TYR A 92 -2.87 -7.89 5.38
N VAL A 93 -1.84 -8.61 4.93
CA VAL A 93 -1.59 -10.01 5.31
C VAL A 93 -0.30 -10.08 6.12
N LYS A 94 -0.35 -10.69 7.31
CA LYS A 94 0.85 -10.94 8.11
C LYS A 94 1.84 -11.77 7.30
N ALA A 95 3.07 -11.27 7.13
CA ALA A 95 4.14 -12.02 6.50
C ALA A 95 5.06 -12.65 7.53
N THR A 96 5.50 -11.86 8.51
CA THR A 96 6.53 -12.25 9.47
C THR A 96 6.29 -11.65 10.85
N GLU A 97 6.99 -12.19 11.86
CA GLU A 97 7.10 -11.63 13.20
C GLU A 97 8.52 -11.84 13.72
N GLY A 98 9.07 -10.83 14.39
CA GLY A 98 10.42 -10.89 14.91
C GLY A 98 11.43 -11.27 13.83
N GLN A 99 12.42 -12.11 14.20
CA GLN A 99 13.48 -12.50 13.29
C GLN A 99 13.36 -13.95 12.77
N THR A 100 12.32 -14.69 13.17
CA THR A 100 12.25 -16.14 12.91
C THR A 100 10.90 -16.62 12.39
N TYR A 101 9.79 -16.00 12.77
CA TYR A 101 8.46 -16.46 12.36
C TYR A 101 8.08 -16.00 10.97
N ARG A 102 7.61 -16.94 10.17
CA ARG A 102 6.98 -16.73 8.86
C ARG A 102 5.56 -17.26 8.92
N ASN A 103 4.60 -16.43 8.52
CA ASN A 103 3.22 -16.89 8.40
C ASN A 103 3.13 -17.95 7.29
N PRO A 104 2.75 -19.20 7.61
CA PRO A 104 2.72 -20.29 6.63
C PRO A 104 1.67 -20.08 5.54
N TYR A 105 0.67 -19.23 5.76
CA TYR A 105 -0.40 -18.94 4.82
C TYR A 105 -0.13 -17.70 3.96
N PHE A 106 0.90 -16.90 4.30
CA PHE A 106 1.16 -15.60 3.66
C PHE A 106 1.16 -15.66 2.13
N ALA A 107 1.91 -16.56 1.54
CA ALA A 107 2.07 -16.62 0.08
C ALA A 107 0.75 -16.97 -0.63
N ALA A 108 -0.03 -17.88 -0.05
CA ALA A 108 -1.31 -18.30 -0.61
C ALA A 108 -2.37 -17.19 -0.48
N ASP A 109 -2.50 -16.58 0.69
CA ASP A 109 -3.43 -15.49 0.95
C ASP A 109 -3.12 -14.27 0.10
N TYR A 110 -1.84 -13.88 0.05
CA TYR A 110 -1.39 -12.73 -0.73
C TYR A 110 -1.71 -12.87 -2.22
N ALA A 111 -1.49 -14.07 -2.79
CA ALA A 111 -1.81 -14.35 -4.17
C ALA A 111 -3.32 -14.41 -4.42
N ALA A 112 -4.09 -15.08 -3.53
CA ALA A 112 -5.53 -15.24 -3.67
C ALA A 112 -6.28 -13.91 -3.50
N ALA A 113 -5.87 -13.05 -2.57
CA ALA A 113 -6.43 -11.72 -2.38
C ALA A 113 -6.21 -10.84 -3.63
N LYS A 114 -5.01 -10.87 -4.21
CA LYS A 114 -4.74 -10.17 -5.49
C LYS A 114 -5.57 -10.72 -6.63
N ALA A 115 -5.69 -12.04 -6.74
CA ALA A 115 -6.50 -12.68 -7.79
C ALA A 115 -7.99 -12.33 -7.65
N ALA A 116 -8.48 -12.08 -6.43
CA ALA A 116 -9.82 -11.57 -6.15
C ALA A 116 -9.98 -10.06 -6.47
N GLY A 117 -8.91 -9.36 -6.88
CA GLY A 117 -8.95 -7.95 -7.27
C GLY A 117 -8.72 -6.95 -6.15
N LEU A 118 -8.29 -7.40 -4.96
CA LEU A 118 -7.94 -6.52 -3.85
C LEU A 118 -6.56 -5.88 -4.06
N LEU A 119 -6.34 -4.71 -3.46
CA LEU A 119 -5.01 -4.17 -3.21
C LEU A 119 -4.46 -4.84 -1.95
N VAL A 120 -3.23 -5.37 -2.01
CA VAL A 120 -2.71 -6.21 -0.93
C VAL A 120 -1.37 -5.70 -0.42
N GLY A 121 -1.27 -5.53 0.89
CA GLY A 121 -0.02 -5.22 1.60
C GLY A 121 0.46 -6.41 2.45
N ALA A 122 1.74 -6.42 2.74
CA ALA A 122 2.32 -7.30 3.74
C ALA A 122 2.59 -6.52 5.02
N TYR A 123 2.34 -7.14 6.19
CA TYR A 123 2.75 -6.55 7.45
C TYR A 123 3.68 -7.46 8.25
N HIS A 124 4.46 -6.82 9.09
CA HIS A 124 5.41 -7.42 10.02
C HIS A 124 5.04 -7.05 11.44
N PHE A 125 4.86 -8.04 12.31
CA PHE A 125 4.68 -7.80 13.73
C PHE A 125 6.05 -7.62 14.39
N ALA A 126 6.28 -6.43 14.94
CA ALA A 126 7.56 -6.04 15.50
C ALA A 126 7.84 -6.67 16.86
N ARG A 127 9.05 -7.15 17.07
CA ARG A 127 9.55 -7.73 18.32
C ARG A 127 10.81 -7.00 18.79
N PRO A 128 10.68 -5.76 19.32
CA PRO A 128 11.83 -4.97 19.75
C PRO A 128 12.51 -5.45 21.04
N ASP A 129 12.08 -6.56 21.62
CA ASP A 129 12.60 -7.17 22.85
C ASP A 129 14.04 -7.70 22.68
N GLY A 130 15.03 -6.79 22.63
CA GLY A 130 16.45 -7.11 22.48
C GLY A 130 16.89 -7.50 21.09
N ARG A 131 16.00 -7.38 20.08
CA ARG A 131 16.27 -7.74 18.67
C ARG A 131 16.80 -6.53 17.90
N ASP A 132 17.74 -6.81 17.00
CA ASP A 132 18.28 -5.78 16.11
C ASP A 132 17.26 -5.39 15.05
N PRO A 133 16.87 -4.11 14.97
CA PRO A 133 15.84 -3.64 14.04
C PRO A 133 16.20 -3.81 12.56
N VAL A 134 17.49 -3.72 12.22
CA VAL A 134 17.94 -3.87 10.83
C VAL A 134 17.85 -5.33 10.40
N THR A 135 18.23 -6.26 11.26
CA THR A 135 18.09 -7.71 11.00
C THR A 135 16.62 -8.09 10.87
N GLU A 136 15.76 -7.55 11.73
CA GLU A 136 14.33 -7.81 11.70
C GLU A 136 13.66 -7.23 10.45
N ALA A 137 14.02 -6.01 10.06
CA ALA A 137 13.59 -5.40 8.80
C ALA A 137 14.02 -6.22 7.57
N ASN A 138 15.26 -6.71 7.57
CA ASN A 138 15.75 -7.57 6.49
C ASN A 138 14.99 -8.89 6.42
N PHE A 139 14.71 -9.51 7.57
CA PHE A 139 13.91 -10.73 7.64
C PHE A 139 12.49 -10.50 7.05
N PHE A 140 11.86 -9.39 7.38
CA PHE A 140 10.57 -9.00 6.79
C PHE A 140 10.66 -8.88 5.27
N ILE A 141 11.64 -8.11 4.77
CA ILE A 141 11.80 -7.84 3.34
C ILE A 141 12.06 -9.12 2.55
N ASP A 142 12.88 -10.01 3.09
CA ASP A 142 13.29 -11.25 2.42
C ASP A 142 12.19 -12.32 2.39
N ASN A 143 11.13 -12.17 3.22
CA ASN A 143 10.05 -13.12 3.35
C ASN A 143 8.67 -12.58 2.95
N ALA A 144 8.58 -11.31 2.59
CA ALA A 144 7.36 -10.69 2.07
C ALA A 144 7.47 -10.41 0.56
N GLN A 145 6.38 -9.91 -0.03
CA GLN A 145 6.31 -9.61 -1.47
C GLN A 145 6.05 -8.12 -1.68
N PHE A 146 7.00 -7.43 -2.33
CA PHE A 146 6.94 -5.99 -2.56
C PHE A 146 7.09 -5.65 -4.05
N ALA A 147 6.26 -6.25 -4.89
CA ALA A 147 6.26 -5.97 -6.32
C ALA A 147 5.93 -4.50 -6.60
N LYS A 148 6.53 -3.95 -7.64
CA LYS A 148 6.23 -2.60 -8.14
C LYS A 148 5.07 -2.67 -9.13
N ASP A 149 3.90 -3.03 -8.65
CA ASP A 149 2.69 -3.17 -9.44
C ASP A 149 1.53 -2.34 -8.88
N SER A 150 0.39 -2.36 -9.57
CA SER A 150 -0.80 -1.59 -9.21
C SER A 150 -1.64 -2.21 -8.08
N GLN A 151 -1.23 -3.34 -7.52
CA GLN A 151 -1.97 -4.04 -6.46
C GLN A 151 -1.17 -4.18 -5.16
N THR A 152 0.15 -3.97 -5.17
CA THR A 152 1.00 -4.13 -3.98
C THR A 152 1.06 -2.83 -3.17
N LEU A 153 0.42 -2.80 -2.01
CA LEU A 153 0.44 -1.67 -1.08
C LEU A 153 1.84 -1.49 -0.44
N VAL A 154 2.05 -0.35 0.20
CA VAL A 154 3.27 -0.08 1.00
C VAL A 154 3.44 -1.13 2.09
N PRO A 155 4.70 -1.48 2.47
CA PRO A 155 4.95 -2.35 3.63
C PRO A 155 4.40 -1.72 4.90
N MET A 156 3.97 -2.55 5.86
CA MET A 156 3.50 -2.09 7.16
C MET A 156 4.29 -2.75 8.29
N VAL A 157 4.69 -1.96 9.27
CA VAL A 157 5.19 -2.45 10.55
C VAL A 157 4.09 -2.28 11.60
N ASP A 158 3.77 -3.36 12.26
CA ASP A 158 2.84 -3.45 13.36
C ASP A 158 3.64 -3.35 14.67
N ILE A 159 3.52 -2.20 15.34
CA ILE A 159 4.20 -1.90 16.59
C ILE A 159 3.19 -1.60 17.69
N GLU A 160 2.98 -2.58 18.55
CA GLU A 160 1.99 -2.57 19.60
C GLU A 160 2.43 -3.32 20.87
N TRP A 161 1.53 -3.51 21.82
CA TRP A 161 1.82 -4.22 23.05
C TRP A 161 2.31 -5.65 22.81
N PRO A 162 3.28 -6.14 23.62
CA PRO A 162 3.63 -7.56 23.60
C PRO A 162 2.42 -8.40 24.06
N TYR A 163 2.17 -9.51 23.37
CA TYR A 163 0.98 -10.36 23.59
C TYR A 163 1.15 -11.46 24.64
N TRP A 164 2.36 -11.72 25.14
CA TRP A 164 2.59 -12.81 26.11
C TRP A 164 2.48 -12.33 27.55
N SER A 165 2.10 -13.25 28.44
CA SER A 165 1.98 -12.97 29.87
C SER A 165 3.35 -12.65 30.50
N GLY A 166 3.39 -11.65 31.33
CA GLY A 166 4.63 -11.22 32.00
C GLY A 166 5.60 -10.43 31.11
N ALA A 167 5.20 -10.12 29.89
CA ALA A 167 6.01 -9.29 29.01
C ALA A 167 6.29 -7.91 29.66
N PRO A 168 7.52 -7.39 29.53
CA PRO A 168 7.83 -6.04 29.97
C PRO A 168 7.00 -5.02 29.19
N THR A 169 6.45 -4.02 29.88
CA THR A 169 5.80 -2.87 29.22
C THR A 169 6.77 -2.26 28.20
N CYS A 170 6.30 -1.93 27.00
CA CYS A 170 7.11 -1.40 25.90
C CYS A 170 8.35 -2.28 25.59
N TYR A 171 8.22 -3.60 25.76
CA TYR A 171 9.31 -4.57 25.56
C TYR A 171 10.56 -4.31 26.45
N GLY A 172 10.39 -3.57 27.53
CA GLY A 172 11.48 -3.16 28.43
C GLY A 172 12.34 -2.01 27.92
N LEU A 173 11.98 -1.42 26.77
CA LEU A 173 12.70 -0.29 26.18
C LEU A 173 12.23 1.05 26.77
N THR A 174 13.16 1.99 26.87
CA THR A 174 12.85 3.40 27.09
C THR A 174 12.19 4.01 25.85
N THR A 175 11.56 5.17 26.02
CA THR A 175 10.93 5.90 24.90
C THR A 175 11.91 6.26 23.78
N THR A 176 13.16 6.56 24.17
CA THR A 176 14.25 6.88 23.23
C THR A 176 14.67 5.63 22.44
N GLU A 177 14.87 4.51 23.13
CA GLU A 177 15.27 3.24 22.51
C GLU A 177 14.17 2.71 21.59
N MET A 178 12.90 2.76 22.00
CA MET A 178 11.78 2.38 21.17
C MET A 178 11.71 3.23 19.88
N SER A 179 11.82 4.55 20.02
CA SER A 179 11.83 5.46 18.88
C SER A 179 13.01 5.21 17.95
N ALA A 180 14.19 4.94 18.49
CA ALA A 180 15.37 4.59 17.69
C ALA A 180 15.20 3.25 16.95
N TRP A 181 14.59 2.26 17.63
CA TRP A 181 14.28 0.96 17.04
C TRP A 181 13.33 1.09 15.84
N ILE A 182 12.19 1.78 16.03
CA ILE A 182 11.19 2.01 14.98
C ILE A 182 11.82 2.76 13.79
N LYS A 183 12.62 3.79 14.08
CA LYS A 183 13.31 4.56 13.03
C LYS A 183 14.26 3.68 12.24
N SER A 184 15.10 2.89 12.89
CA SER A 184 16.08 2.03 12.22
C SER A 184 15.39 0.97 11.36
N PHE A 185 14.31 0.37 11.85
CA PHE A 185 13.49 -0.59 11.09
C PHE A 185 12.89 0.06 9.84
N THR A 186 12.20 1.19 10.01
CA THR A 186 11.52 1.87 8.89
C THR A 186 12.48 2.42 7.87
N ASP A 187 13.64 2.95 8.29
CA ASP A 187 14.69 3.43 7.39
C ASP A 187 15.30 2.29 6.58
N GLN A 188 15.56 1.12 7.19
CA GLN A 188 16.09 -0.05 6.50
C GLN A 188 15.10 -0.58 5.45
N VAL A 189 13.82 -0.69 5.79
CA VAL A 189 12.79 -1.13 4.84
C VAL A 189 12.71 -0.14 3.68
N LYS A 190 12.65 1.16 3.97
CA LYS A 190 12.60 2.22 2.96
C LYS A 190 13.84 2.21 2.06
N ALA A 191 15.02 2.02 2.62
CA ALA A 191 16.28 1.96 1.85
C ALA A 191 16.28 0.80 0.84
N ARG A 192 15.77 -0.37 1.23
CA ARG A 192 15.76 -1.57 0.36
C ARG A 192 14.61 -1.59 -0.64
N ILE A 193 13.42 -1.12 -0.25
CA ILE A 193 12.21 -1.20 -1.09
C ILE A 193 11.99 0.09 -1.89
N GLY A 194 12.52 1.23 -1.40
CA GLY A 194 12.33 2.55 -2.03
C GLY A 194 10.95 3.16 -1.78
N ARG A 195 10.19 2.64 -0.76
CA ARG A 195 8.83 3.06 -0.44
C ARG A 195 8.69 3.39 1.04
N PRO A 196 7.79 4.31 1.44
CA PRO A 196 7.52 4.56 2.85
C PRO A 196 6.97 3.29 3.52
N VAL A 197 7.20 3.18 4.83
CA VAL A 197 6.62 2.13 5.67
C VAL A 197 5.41 2.71 6.38
N MET A 198 4.27 2.05 6.31
CA MET A 198 3.11 2.35 7.13
C MET A 198 3.37 1.88 8.56
N ILE A 199 3.00 2.67 9.53
CA ILE A 199 3.09 2.31 10.95
C ILE A 199 1.67 1.99 11.42
N TYR A 200 1.44 0.74 11.83
CA TYR A 200 0.27 0.34 12.58
C TYR A 200 0.57 0.44 14.07
N THR A 201 -0.29 1.11 14.80
CA THR A 201 -0.18 1.28 16.26
C THR A 201 -1.51 1.76 16.85
N ASN A 202 -1.53 1.95 18.17
CA ASN A 202 -2.60 2.67 18.87
C ASN A 202 -2.01 3.73 19.81
N THR A 203 -2.79 4.75 20.12
CA THR A 203 -2.37 5.88 20.94
C THR A 203 -1.99 5.46 22.37
N ASN A 204 -2.65 4.41 22.88
CA ASN A 204 -2.39 3.91 24.23
C ASN A 204 -1.02 3.20 24.35
N TYR A 205 -0.52 2.65 23.25
CA TYR A 205 0.84 2.12 23.16
C TYR A 205 1.84 3.21 22.80
N TRP A 206 1.54 3.98 21.73
CA TRP A 206 2.49 4.95 21.18
C TRP A 206 2.95 5.98 22.20
N ASN A 207 2.00 6.58 22.92
CA ASN A 207 2.31 7.66 23.85
C ASN A 207 3.27 7.25 24.97
N PRO A 208 3.03 6.19 25.75
CA PRO A 208 3.96 5.79 26.81
C PRO A 208 5.23 5.14 26.27
N CYS A 209 5.20 4.43 25.14
CA CYS A 209 6.35 3.66 24.66
C CYS A 209 7.30 4.46 23.78
N THR A 210 6.86 5.56 23.17
CA THR A 210 7.71 6.43 22.33
C THR A 210 7.86 7.84 22.90
N GLY A 211 7.18 8.16 24.02
CA GLY A 211 7.06 9.54 24.52
C GLY A 211 6.22 10.41 23.59
N ASN A 212 5.28 9.82 22.85
CA ASN A 212 4.47 10.50 21.84
C ASN A 212 5.33 11.20 20.77
N ASN A 213 6.32 10.50 20.25
CA ASN A 213 7.31 11.04 19.32
C ASN A 213 6.67 11.47 17.98
N ALA A 214 6.80 12.76 17.65
CA ALA A 214 6.19 13.38 16.47
C ALA A 214 6.99 13.18 15.17
N THR A 215 8.20 12.63 15.21
CA THR A 215 9.11 12.59 14.05
C THR A 215 8.66 11.60 12.97
N PHE A 216 7.69 10.75 13.25
CA PHE A 216 7.17 9.74 12.34
C PHE A 216 5.99 10.20 11.47
N GLY A 217 5.56 11.46 11.56
CA GLY A 217 4.40 11.99 10.85
C GLY A 217 4.49 11.93 9.31
N ALA A 218 5.68 11.67 8.74
CA ALA A 218 5.86 11.42 7.32
C ALA A 218 5.53 9.97 6.88
N ASN A 219 5.42 9.04 7.84
CA ASN A 219 4.99 7.68 7.57
C ASN A 219 3.46 7.63 7.49
N PRO A 220 2.86 6.87 6.54
CA PRO A 220 1.44 6.57 6.61
C PRO A 220 1.09 5.91 7.95
N LEU A 221 -0.04 6.27 8.53
CA LEU A 221 -0.50 5.75 9.82
C LEU A 221 -1.70 4.83 9.63
N ASP A 222 -1.62 3.63 10.17
CA ASP A 222 -2.78 2.78 10.45
C ASP A 222 -3.02 2.82 11.97
N ILE A 223 -4.12 3.47 12.38
CA ILE A 223 -4.43 3.67 13.78
C ILE A 223 -5.51 2.70 14.25
N ALA A 224 -5.22 1.92 15.29
CA ALA A 224 -6.22 1.07 15.89
C ALA A 224 -7.01 1.81 16.98
N GLY A 225 -8.32 1.65 16.92
CA GLY A 225 -9.23 2.18 17.95
C GLY A 225 -10.64 1.67 17.72
N TYR A 226 -11.09 0.76 18.56
CA TYR A 226 -12.37 0.04 18.44
C TYR A 226 -13.52 0.87 19.00
N THR A 227 -13.82 1.96 18.29
CA THR A 227 -14.79 2.98 18.67
C THR A 227 -15.61 3.39 17.44
N THR A 228 -16.73 4.09 17.65
CA THR A 228 -17.55 4.63 16.56
C THR A 228 -17.06 5.98 16.04
N THR A 229 -16.11 6.59 16.72
CA THR A 229 -15.49 7.86 16.36
C THR A 229 -13.99 7.68 16.25
N ARG A 230 -13.37 8.41 15.32
CA ARG A 230 -11.92 8.34 15.10
C ARG A 230 -11.15 8.54 16.42
N PRO A 231 -10.20 7.64 16.75
CA PRO A 231 -9.40 7.78 17.96
C PRO A 231 -8.49 9.02 17.87
N PRO A 232 -8.05 9.58 19.01
CA PRO A 232 -7.00 10.58 19.02
C PRO A 232 -5.76 10.08 18.30
N LEU A 233 -5.13 10.92 17.50
CA LEU A 233 -3.92 10.56 16.77
C LEU A 233 -2.66 10.87 17.62
N PRO A 234 -1.60 10.07 17.48
CA PRO A 234 -0.31 10.41 18.06
C PRO A 234 0.27 11.70 17.47
N ALA A 235 1.17 12.37 18.19
CA ALA A 235 1.82 13.57 17.71
C ALA A 235 2.55 13.35 16.37
N GLY A 236 2.55 14.36 15.51
CA GLY A 236 3.14 14.31 14.18
C GLY A 236 2.16 13.92 13.08
N TRP A 237 1.08 13.22 13.39
CA TRP A 237 0.03 12.92 12.42
C TRP A 237 -1.19 13.85 12.62
N THR A 238 -1.63 14.45 11.54
CA THR A 238 -2.88 15.27 11.51
C THR A 238 -4.07 14.48 11.01
N THR A 239 -3.79 13.35 10.33
CA THR A 239 -4.78 12.43 9.80
C THR A 239 -4.20 11.02 9.77
N GLU A 240 -5.05 10.02 9.89
CA GLU A 240 -4.71 8.62 9.62
C GLU A 240 -4.77 8.34 8.12
N THR A 241 -4.09 7.30 7.70
CA THR A 241 -4.21 6.71 6.36
C THR A 241 -5.24 5.59 6.38
N ILE A 242 -5.16 4.74 7.39
CA ILE A 242 -6.10 3.65 7.67
C ILE A 242 -6.51 3.76 9.14
N TRP A 243 -7.72 3.34 9.42
CA TRP A 243 -8.22 3.15 10.77
C TRP A 243 -8.79 1.74 10.92
N GLN A 244 -8.15 0.91 11.75
CA GLN A 244 -8.70 -0.34 12.21
C GLN A 244 -9.73 -0.05 13.30
N TYR A 245 -11.00 -0.09 12.93
CA TYR A 245 -12.12 0.33 13.80
C TYR A 245 -12.79 -0.81 14.55
N ALA A 246 -12.49 -2.07 14.19
CA ALA A 246 -12.96 -3.25 14.91
C ALA A 246 -11.93 -4.37 14.83
N ALA A 247 -11.74 -5.06 15.94
CA ALA A 247 -10.97 -6.28 15.99
C ALA A 247 -11.75 -7.44 15.36
N GLY A 248 -11.05 -8.38 14.73
CA GLY A 248 -11.61 -9.65 14.30
C GLY A 248 -11.83 -10.62 15.47
N ASP A 249 -12.59 -11.67 15.22
CA ASP A 249 -12.72 -12.83 16.09
C ASP A 249 -12.40 -14.11 15.30
N PRO A 250 -11.18 -14.65 15.40
CA PRO A 250 -10.76 -15.81 14.63
C PRO A 250 -11.49 -17.10 15.01
N SER A 251 -12.37 -17.07 16.02
CA SER A 251 -13.28 -18.17 16.35
C SER A 251 -14.57 -18.13 15.52
N GLN A 252 -14.79 -17.06 14.74
CA GLN A 252 -15.97 -16.86 13.91
C GLN A 252 -15.57 -16.77 12.44
N PRO A 253 -16.14 -17.59 11.54
CA PRO A 253 -15.82 -17.54 10.12
C PRO A 253 -16.09 -16.15 9.52
N GLY A 254 -15.13 -15.60 8.77
CA GLY A 254 -15.28 -14.32 8.10
C GLY A 254 -15.27 -13.08 8.99
N ASN A 255 -15.00 -13.24 10.28
CA ASN A 255 -14.93 -12.12 11.23
C ASN A 255 -13.49 -11.62 11.38
N TYR A 256 -12.97 -11.00 10.32
CA TYR A 256 -11.63 -10.41 10.24
C TYR A 256 -11.57 -9.03 10.89
N SER A 257 -10.39 -8.58 11.27
CA SER A 257 -10.16 -7.19 11.68
C SER A 257 -10.60 -6.23 10.59
N GLN A 258 -11.40 -5.21 10.96
CA GLN A 258 -12.07 -4.31 10.04
C GLN A 258 -11.35 -2.97 9.94
N ASN A 259 -11.04 -2.58 8.72
CA ASN A 259 -10.31 -1.37 8.40
C ASN A 259 -11.11 -0.46 7.47
N VAL A 260 -10.91 0.85 7.61
CA VAL A 260 -11.35 1.86 6.65
C VAL A 260 -10.19 2.72 6.21
N PHE A 261 -10.17 3.07 4.93
CA PHE A 261 -9.17 3.96 4.35
C PHE A 261 -9.71 5.40 4.31
N ASN A 262 -8.88 6.36 4.74
CA ASN A 262 -9.21 7.78 4.70
C ASN A 262 -8.95 8.37 3.32
N GLY A 263 -9.95 8.32 2.46
CA GLY A 263 -9.88 8.83 1.10
C GLY A 263 -10.73 8.03 0.11
N ASP A 264 -10.57 8.36 -1.15
CA ASP A 264 -11.19 7.62 -2.26
C ASP A 264 -10.29 6.46 -2.75
N TYR A 265 -10.82 5.65 -3.65
CA TYR A 265 -10.07 4.52 -4.23
C TYR A 265 -8.82 4.97 -5.00
N ALA A 266 -8.86 6.14 -5.65
CA ALA A 266 -7.69 6.69 -6.34
C ALA A 266 -6.60 7.11 -5.36
N ALA A 267 -6.95 7.58 -4.17
CA ALA A 267 -5.99 7.85 -3.10
C ALA A 267 -5.38 6.55 -2.56
N LEU A 268 -6.18 5.50 -2.37
CA LEU A 268 -5.69 4.19 -1.95
C LEU A 268 -4.71 3.59 -2.97
N THR A 269 -4.98 3.70 -4.27
CA THR A 269 -4.06 3.21 -5.31
C THR A 269 -2.71 3.93 -5.33
N ARG A 270 -2.60 5.16 -4.80
CA ARG A 270 -1.30 5.84 -4.63
C ARG A 270 -0.39 5.19 -3.58
N LEU A 271 -0.94 4.35 -2.72
CA LEU A 271 -0.16 3.52 -1.78
C LEU A 271 0.38 2.25 -2.45
N THR A 272 0.10 1.99 -3.71
CA THR A 272 0.66 0.83 -4.42
C THR A 272 2.05 1.11 -4.98
N GLY A 273 2.74 0.05 -5.42
CA GLY A 273 4.05 0.16 -6.09
C GLY A 273 3.98 0.62 -7.54
N ALA A 274 2.78 0.85 -8.07
CA ALA A 274 2.65 1.46 -9.38
C ALA A 274 3.36 2.81 -9.40
N PRO A 275 4.02 3.18 -10.48
CA PRO A 275 4.46 4.56 -10.67
C PRO A 275 3.28 5.48 -10.34
N ALA A 276 3.56 6.55 -9.58
CA ALA A 276 2.51 7.55 -9.35
C ALA A 276 1.83 7.85 -10.70
N PRO A 277 0.48 7.87 -10.76
CA PRO A 277 -0.18 8.26 -12.00
C PRO A 277 0.49 9.53 -12.48
N ALA A 278 0.93 9.53 -13.73
CA ALA A 278 1.50 10.75 -14.30
C ALA A 278 0.53 11.90 -14.03
N ALA A 279 1.07 13.08 -13.69
CA ALA A 279 0.22 14.25 -13.51
C ALA A 279 -0.79 14.33 -14.66
N PRO A 280 -2.04 14.69 -14.38
CA PRO A 280 -3.04 14.78 -15.45
C PRO A 280 -2.56 15.74 -16.52
N ILE A 281 -2.98 15.47 -17.72
CA ILE A 281 -2.63 16.29 -18.89
C ILE A 281 -3.87 17.01 -19.43
N ALA A 282 -3.65 18.14 -20.03
CA ALA A 282 -4.57 18.72 -20.99
C ALA A 282 -3.99 18.58 -22.40
N LEU A 283 -4.85 18.33 -23.37
CA LEU A 283 -4.50 18.29 -24.79
C LEU A 283 -4.89 19.63 -25.43
N ARG A 284 -3.89 20.35 -25.93
CA ARG A 284 -4.11 21.62 -26.66
C ARG A 284 -3.96 21.36 -28.16
N ALA A 285 -5.04 21.49 -28.91
CA ALA A 285 -4.99 21.31 -30.37
C ALA A 285 -4.20 22.46 -31.00
N ARG A 286 -3.17 22.13 -31.80
CA ARG A 286 -2.30 23.16 -32.42
C ARG A 286 -3.02 23.98 -33.48
N VAL A 287 -3.98 23.39 -34.16
CA VAL A 287 -4.71 24.02 -35.24
C VAL A 287 -5.47 25.29 -34.81
N ASN A 288 -5.95 25.37 -33.59
CA ASN A 288 -6.73 26.52 -33.08
C ASN A 288 -6.27 27.01 -31.70
N SER A 289 -5.20 26.41 -31.15
CA SER A 289 -4.66 26.71 -29.82
C SER A 289 -5.68 26.56 -28.68
N ARG A 290 -6.71 25.69 -28.84
CA ARG A 290 -7.74 25.43 -27.84
C ARG A 290 -7.53 24.08 -27.15
N TYR A 291 -7.96 24.01 -25.90
CA TYR A 291 -7.92 22.77 -25.12
C TYR A 291 -9.09 21.86 -25.48
N VAL A 292 -8.79 20.57 -25.55
CA VAL A 292 -9.79 19.51 -25.68
C VAL A 292 -10.57 19.38 -24.39
N VAL A 293 -11.87 19.43 -24.46
CA VAL A 293 -12.80 19.30 -23.35
C VAL A 293 -13.66 18.06 -23.46
N ALA A 294 -13.89 17.36 -22.35
CA ALA A 294 -14.96 16.36 -22.22
C ALA A 294 -16.29 17.12 -22.02
N GLU A 295 -16.91 17.54 -23.13
CA GLU A 295 -18.05 18.47 -23.16
C GLU A 295 -19.24 17.96 -22.32
N SER A 296 -19.88 18.87 -21.58
CA SER A 296 -20.99 18.56 -20.65
C SER A 296 -20.60 17.46 -19.64
N ALA A 297 -19.43 17.60 -19.01
CA ALA A 297 -18.87 16.62 -18.09
C ALA A 297 -18.78 15.22 -18.73
N GLY A 298 -18.41 15.13 -20.01
CA GLY A 298 -18.23 13.88 -20.74
C GLY A 298 -19.54 13.27 -21.30
N ALA A 299 -20.68 13.92 -21.13
CA ALA A 299 -21.94 13.48 -21.72
C ALA A 299 -22.01 13.73 -23.24
N LYS A 300 -21.16 14.61 -23.76
CA LYS A 300 -21.04 14.93 -25.19
C LYS A 300 -19.64 14.59 -25.72
N PRO A 301 -19.46 14.48 -27.03
CA PRO A 301 -18.16 14.23 -27.66
C PRO A 301 -17.09 15.25 -27.27
N LEU A 302 -15.82 14.81 -27.28
CA LEU A 302 -14.67 15.67 -27.05
C LEU A 302 -14.53 16.67 -28.20
N ILE A 303 -14.26 17.95 -27.84
CA ILE A 303 -14.05 19.04 -28.79
C ILE A 303 -12.95 20.00 -28.32
N ALA A 304 -12.16 20.56 -29.25
CA ALA A 304 -11.07 21.49 -28.93
C ALA A 304 -11.58 22.94 -29.01
N ASN A 305 -12.27 23.42 -27.95
CA ASN A 305 -12.92 24.72 -27.96
C ASN A 305 -12.72 25.57 -26.68
N ARG A 306 -11.91 25.11 -25.71
CA ARG A 306 -11.67 25.86 -24.46
C ARG A 306 -10.38 26.67 -24.48
N THR A 307 -10.40 27.82 -23.80
CA THR A 307 -9.25 28.73 -23.67
C THR A 307 -8.44 28.51 -22.39
N SER A 308 -9.02 27.85 -21.41
CA SER A 308 -8.42 27.55 -20.11
C SER A 308 -8.63 26.09 -19.75
N VAL A 309 -7.82 25.60 -18.78
CA VAL A 309 -7.89 24.22 -18.27
C VAL A 309 -8.65 24.24 -16.97
N GLY A 310 -9.78 23.55 -16.93
CA GLY A 310 -10.53 23.18 -15.74
C GLY A 310 -10.57 21.65 -15.62
N LEU A 311 -11.46 21.14 -14.78
CA LEU A 311 -11.59 19.70 -14.55
C LEU A 311 -12.01 18.92 -15.83
N TRP A 312 -12.77 19.54 -16.71
CA TRP A 312 -13.28 18.91 -17.93
C TRP A 312 -12.23 18.79 -19.07
N GLU A 313 -11.15 19.56 -18.99
CA GLU A 313 -10.03 19.53 -19.91
C GLU A 313 -8.89 18.63 -19.43
N GLN A 314 -9.01 18.04 -18.23
CA GLN A 314 -7.99 17.19 -17.63
C GLN A 314 -8.25 15.71 -17.90
N PHE A 315 -7.19 15.00 -18.29
CA PHE A 315 -7.21 13.57 -18.54
C PHE A 315 -6.04 12.89 -17.82
N ASP A 316 -6.34 11.80 -17.11
CA ASP A 316 -5.30 10.88 -16.64
C ASP A 316 -4.88 9.98 -17.81
N VAL A 317 -3.56 9.84 -18.00
CA VAL A 317 -3.00 8.89 -18.98
C VAL A 317 -2.77 7.56 -18.27
N VAL A 318 -3.51 6.54 -18.65
CA VAL A 318 -3.48 5.22 -18.03
C VAL A 318 -2.77 4.26 -18.96
N ASP A 319 -1.83 3.46 -18.45
CA ASP A 319 -1.24 2.37 -19.22
C ASP A 319 -2.32 1.32 -19.53
N ALA A 320 -2.51 1.03 -20.81
CA ALA A 320 -3.50 0.08 -21.30
C ALA A 320 -2.86 -1.25 -21.77
N GLY A 321 -1.57 -1.44 -21.46
CA GLY A 321 -0.80 -2.62 -21.83
C GLY A 321 -0.42 -2.66 -23.30
N GLY A 322 0.68 -3.37 -23.63
CA GLY A 322 1.12 -3.53 -25.02
C GLY A 322 1.59 -2.25 -25.72
N GLY A 323 2.02 -1.23 -24.98
CA GLY A 323 2.45 0.06 -25.51
C GLY A 323 1.28 1.02 -25.84
N PHE A 324 0.07 0.66 -25.45
CA PHE A 324 -1.11 1.53 -25.57
C PHE A 324 -1.35 2.33 -24.30
N VAL A 325 -2.00 3.49 -24.46
CA VAL A 325 -2.55 4.29 -23.37
C VAL A 325 -4.07 4.40 -23.51
N ALA A 326 -4.75 4.62 -22.39
CA ALA A 326 -6.12 5.09 -22.35
C ALA A 326 -6.18 6.46 -21.68
N LEU A 327 -7.10 7.31 -22.11
CA LEU A 327 -7.35 8.61 -21.51
C LEU A 327 -8.58 8.53 -20.62
N ARG A 328 -8.43 8.80 -19.34
CA ARG A 328 -9.54 8.84 -18.38
C ARG A 328 -9.88 10.30 -18.08
N SER A 329 -11.07 10.73 -18.46
CA SER A 329 -11.54 12.09 -18.20
C SER A 329 -11.77 12.32 -16.70
N ARG A 330 -11.21 13.39 -16.15
CA ARG A 330 -11.46 13.82 -14.77
C ARG A 330 -12.84 14.44 -14.55
N ALA A 331 -13.52 14.85 -15.63
CA ALA A 331 -14.87 15.34 -15.58
C ALA A 331 -15.89 14.34 -14.99
N ASN A 332 -15.71 13.02 -15.31
CA ASN A 332 -16.66 11.98 -14.94
C ASN A 332 -16.02 10.63 -14.58
N GLY A 333 -14.68 10.56 -14.54
CA GLY A 333 -13.94 9.34 -14.24
C GLY A 333 -14.02 8.24 -15.30
N ARG A 334 -14.53 8.54 -16.52
CA ARG A 334 -14.73 7.57 -17.60
C ARG A 334 -13.63 7.63 -18.66
N TYR A 335 -13.42 6.52 -19.34
CA TYR A 335 -12.43 6.42 -20.42
C TYR A 335 -12.98 6.99 -21.71
N VAL A 336 -12.09 7.66 -22.45
CA VAL A 336 -12.34 8.13 -23.82
C VAL A 336 -12.34 6.94 -24.75
N VAL A 337 -13.38 6.85 -25.57
CA VAL A 337 -13.56 5.79 -26.56
C VAL A 337 -13.57 6.37 -27.98
N ALA A 338 -12.94 5.68 -28.93
CA ALA A 338 -13.16 5.90 -30.35
C ALA A 338 -14.48 5.20 -30.74
N GLU A 339 -15.59 5.93 -30.57
CA GLU A 339 -16.96 5.39 -30.60
C GLU A 339 -17.27 4.71 -31.96
N ASN A 340 -18.01 3.59 -31.89
CA ASN A 340 -18.36 2.77 -33.03
C ASN A 340 -17.13 2.35 -33.88
N GLY A 341 -16.08 1.85 -33.18
CA GLY A 341 -14.84 1.46 -33.83
C GLY A 341 -14.12 2.61 -34.55
N GLY A 342 -14.27 3.86 -34.04
CA GLY A 342 -13.67 5.07 -34.60
C GLY A 342 -14.48 5.73 -35.73
N ALA A 343 -15.66 5.19 -36.09
CA ALA A 343 -16.54 5.79 -37.10
C ALA A 343 -17.34 7.00 -36.56
N LYS A 344 -17.38 7.18 -35.22
CA LYS A 344 -18.00 8.32 -34.55
C LYS A 344 -16.99 9.11 -33.73
N ALA A 345 -17.38 10.29 -33.30
CA ALA A 345 -16.55 11.15 -32.51
C ALA A 345 -16.13 10.52 -31.16
N LEU A 346 -14.96 10.92 -30.65
CA LEU A 346 -14.47 10.47 -29.37
C LEU A 346 -15.36 11.00 -28.24
N ILE A 347 -15.66 10.15 -27.27
CA ILE A 347 -16.48 10.50 -26.09
C ILE A 347 -15.97 9.81 -24.82
N ALA A 348 -16.05 10.47 -23.67
CA ALA A 348 -15.63 9.91 -22.39
C ALA A 348 -16.82 9.25 -21.66
N ASN A 349 -17.20 8.02 -22.06
CA ASN A 349 -18.40 7.35 -21.55
C ASN A 349 -18.18 5.86 -21.14
N ARG A 350 -16.97 5.32 -21.17
CA ARG A 350 -16.69 3.92 -20.82
C ARG A 350 -16.15 3.77 -19.39
N THR A 351 -16.53 2.69 -18.73
CA THR A 351 -16.11 2.34 -17.36
C THR A 351 -14.91 1.40 -17.33
N SER A 352 -14.57 0.77 -18.46
CA SER A 352 -13.47 -0.18 -18.62
C SER A 352 -12.70 0.08 -19.91
N ILE A 353 -11.47 -0.43 -19.98
CA ILE A 353 -10.59 -0.31 -21.16
C ILE A 353 -10.75 -1.56 -22.00
N GLY A 354 -11.35 -1.42 -23.19
CA GLY A 354 -11.39 -2.40 -24.26
C GLY A 354 -10.49 -1.98 -25.42
N ALA A 355 -10.71 -2.55 -26.60
CA ALA A 355 -9.93 -2.24 -27.81
C ALA A 355 -10.14 -0.80 -28.31
N TRP A 356 -11.33 -0.23 -28.10
CA TRP A 356 -11.71 1.08 -28.61
C TRP A 356 -11.27 2.25 -27.72
N GLU A 357 -10.88 1.96 -26.47
CA GLU A 357 -10.35 2.91 -25.49
C GLU A 357 -8.82 3.03 -25.55
N LYS A 358 -8.17 2.18 -26.37
CA LYS A 358 -6.71 2.14 -26.53
C LYS A 358 -6.23 3.07 -27.62
N PHE A 359 -5.18 3.83 -27.31
CA PHE A 359 -4.52 4.75 -28.24
C PHE A 359 -3.00 4.55 -28.21
N THR A 360 -2.35 4.70 -29.36
CA THR A 360 -0.89 4.86 -29.43
C THR A 360 -0.56 6.34 -29.46
N VAL A 361 0.34 6.79 -28.57
CA VAL A 361 0.90 8.15 -28.62
C VAL A 361 2.03 8.16 -29.62
N ILE A 362 1.95 9.07 -30.59
CA ILE A 362 2.99 9.33 -31.58
C ILE A 362 3.65 10.66 -31.20
N ASN A 363 4.93 10.63 -30.87
CA ASN A 363 5.72 11.84 -30.64
C ASN A 363 6.19 12.39 -31.99
N ASN A 364 5.79 13.61 -32.32
CA ASN A 364 6.18 14.28 -33.54
C ASN A 364 7.52 15.01 -33.36
N SER A 365 8.23 15.23 -34.46
CA SER A 365 9.56 15.90 -34.44
C SER A 365 9.52 17.36 -33.95
N ASP A 366 8.34 17.98 -33.97
CA ASP A 366 8.12 19.36 -33.51
C ASP A 366 7.70 19.46 -32.03
N GLY A 367 7.82 18.37 -31.27
CA GLY A 367 7.47 18.29 -29.86
C GLY A 367 5.98 18.09 -29.55
N SER A 368 5.11 18.10 -30.59
CA SER A 368 3.70 17.76 -30.42
C SER A 368 3.50 16.24 -30.32
N ILE A 369 2.31 15.83 -29.90
CA ILE A 369 1.86 14.43 -29.99
C ILE A 369 0.70 14.30 -30.96
N SER A 370 0.54 13.09 -31.49
CA SER A 370 -0.67 12.65 -32.18
C SER A 370 -1.16 11.35 -31.54
N LEU A 371 -2.46 11.09 -31.61
CA LEU A 371 -3.07 9.89 -31.06
C LEU A 371 -3.56 9.00 -32.20
N ARG A 372 -3.15 7.74 -32.21
CA ARG A 372 -3.68 6.73 -33.12
C ARG A 372 -4.64 5.83 -32.36
N ALA A 373 -5.90 5.77 -32.79
CA ALA A 373 -6.89 4.88 -32.19
C ALA A 373 -6.61 3.41 -32.59
N ASN A 374 -6.54 2.53 -31.61
CA ASN A 374 -6.39 1.09 -31.85
C ASN A 374 -7.65 0.49 -32.52
N ALA A 375 -8.81 1.12 -32.31
CA ALA A 375 -10.10 0.70 -32.90
C ALA A 375 -10.07 0.54 -34.41
N ASN A 376 -9.36 1.40 -35.15
CA ASN A 376 -9.33 1.43 -36.59
C ASN A 376 -7.97 1.77 -37.22
N GLY A 377 -6.93 1.95 -36.37
CA GLY A 377 -5.58 2.33 -36.79
C GLY A 377 -5.42 3.76 -37.30
N LYS A 378 -6.47 4.59 -37.23
CA LYS A 378 -6.48 5.97 -37.74
C LYS A 378 -6.07 6.99 -36.68
N ILE A 379 -5.62 8.16 -37.18
CA ILE A 379 -5.19 9.28 -36.35
C ILE A 379 -6.39 10.12 -35.94
N VAL A 380 -6.38 10.53 -34.67
CA VAL A 380 -7.37 11.45 -34.11
C VAL A 380 -7.12 12.86 -34.66
N VAL A 381 -8.17 13.50 -35.13
CA VAL A 381 -8.15 14.85 -35.70
C VAL A 381 -9.04 15.79 -34.91
N ALA A 382 -8.63 17.03 -34.72
CA ALA A 382 -9.50 18.15 -34.33
C ALA A 382 -10.28 18.62 -35.59
N GLU A 383 -11.39 17.97 -35.85
CA GLU A 383 -12.12 18.09 -37.13
C GLU A 383 -12.56 19.51 -37.41
N ASN A 384 -12.53 19.94 -38.68
CA ASN A 384 -12.82 21.28 -39.13
C ASN A 384 -12.04 22.36 -38.33
N ALA A 385 -10.73 22.19 -38.26
CA ALA A 385 -9.83 23.06 -37.49
C ALA A 385 -10.27 23.21 -36.01
N GLY A 386 -10.84 22.16 -35.41
CA GLY A 386 -11.30 22.13 -34.02
C GLY A 386 -12.72 22.70 -33.80
N ALA A 387 -13.43 23.11 -34.84
CA ALA A 387 -14.81 23.56 -34.76
C ALA A 387 -15.82 22.40 -34.60
N LEU A 388 -15.41 21.17 -34.91
CA LEU A 388 -16.18 19.96 -34.75
C LEU A 388 -15.52 19.00 -33.77
N PRO A 389 -16.25 18.01 -33.21
CA PRO A 389 -15.72 17.04 -32.28
C PRO A 389 -14.53 16.24 -32.85
N LEU A 390 -13.64 15.79 -31.95
CA LEU A 390 -12.52 14.93 -32.28
C LEU A 390 -13.02 13.59 -32.81
N ILE A 391 -12.39 13.11 -33.90
CA ILE A 391 -12.71 11.80 -34.52
C ILE A 391 -11.42 11.11 -34.99
N ALA A 392 -11.38 9.77 -34.97
CA ALA A 392 -10.25 8.99 -35.44
C ALA A 392 -10.52 8.56 -36.93
N ASN A 393 -10.27 9.45 -37.90
CA ASN A 393 -10.58 9.20 -39.28
C ASN A 393 -9.47 9.55 -40.30
N ARG A 394 -8.28 10.01 -39.82
CA ARG A 394 -7.16 10.37 -40.71
C ARG A 394 -6.11 9.27 -40.81
N THR A 395 -5.48 9.18 -41.99
CA THR A 395 -4.39 8.24 -42.27
C THR A 395 -2.99 8.88 -42.17
N ALA A 396 -2.93 10.20 -42.19
CA ALA A 396 -1.68 10.98 -42.10
C ALA A 396 -1.80 12.05 -41.01
N ILE A 397 -0.64 12.51 -40.52
CA ILE A 397 -0.54 13.56 -39.51
C ILE A 397 -0.28 14.90 -40.22
N GLY A 398 -1.25 15.78 -40.17
CA GLY A 398 -1.16 17.19 -40.57
C GLY A 398 -1.28 18.12 -39.34
N PRO A 399 -1.55 19.41 -39.58
CA PRO A 399 -1.70 20.39 -38.45
C PRO A 399 -2.88 20.10 -37.53
N TRP A 400 -3.95 19.45 -38.03
CA TRP A 400 -5.18 19.20 -37.26
C TRP A 400 -5.08 17.95 -36.35
N GLU A 401 -4.09 17.09 -36.56
CA GLU A 401 -3.84 15.85 -35.81
C GLU A 401 -2.79 16.05 -34.72
N LYS A 402 -2.27 17.29 -34.53
CA LYS A 402 -1.22 17.63 -33.57
C LYS A 402 -1.78 18.29 -32.33
N PHE A 403 -1.34 17.78 -31.18
CA PHE A 403 -1.71 18.30 -29.86
C PHE A 403 -0.46 18.56 -29.04
N ASP A 404 -0.46 19.63 -28.27
CA ASP A 404 0.51 19.83 -27.21
C ASP A 404 0.00 19.12 -25.95
N LYS A 405 0.88 18.35 -25.31
CA LYS A 405 0.62 17.75 -24.01
C LYS A 405 1.01 18.74 -22.94
N VAL A 406 0.04 19.31 -22.23
CA VAL A 406 0.23 20.30 -21.18
C VAL A 406 0.03 19.61 -19.83
N ALA A 407 1.05 19.62 -18.95
CA ALA A 407 0.90 19.14 -17.58
C ALA A 407 -0.05 20.08 -16.82
N THR A 408 -0.94 19.50 -16.03
CA THR A 408 -1.87 20.24 -15.19
C THR A 408 -1.57 19.98 -13.71
N SER A 409 -1.73 20.95 -12.88
CA SER A 409 -1.57 20.85 -11.42
C SER A 409 -2.83 20.31 -10.77
#